data_978c1468ded616e9c21bdc7c58bc9807
#
_entry.id   978c1468ded616e9c21bdc7c58bc9807
#
_cell.length_a   1.000
_cell.length_b   1.000
_cell.length_c   1.000
_cell.angle_alpha   90.00
_cell.angle_beta   90.00
_cell.angle_gamma   90.00
#
_symmetry.space_group_name_H-M   'P 1'
#
loop_
_entity.id
_entity.type
_entity.pdbx_description
1 polymer ?
#
loop_
_entity_poly.entity_id
_entity_poly.type
_entity_poly.pdbx_seq_one_letter_code
_entity_poly.pdbx_strand_id
1 'polypeptide(L)'
;VNIRSAVAVAVFGDTDAIQFDIIDGVTRFTDLIDGSIDILSAATTYTFTRNVQKKFEFLPTTYYDGQGFITKRTLGVSSAKQMHGAKICFKGSGTAAKNIADFMELHEIKYIPINVPENEKSQNVYLRGECDMYGTDRSGLASNRLGFNNPELHIILPEIISKEPLGPVVRYGDQKWSDIVRWTVYVLFIAEEMGINSKNIDTFIDDIDPNVQRFMGEKNGADHPNLGAKLGLTATWSYAIIKKVGNYEEIFNRNIIQKLGLKRGLNQLYSHGGLKYAPPLK
;
A
#
# COMPACT_ATOMS: atom_id res chain seq x y z
N VAL A 1 0.26 -5.00 6.62
CA VAL A 1 0.07 -6.22 7.42
C VAL A 1 -1.13 -7.01 6.91
N ASN A 2 -2.31 -6.42 6.79
CA ASN A 2 -3.54 -7.17 6.51
C ASN A 2 -3.63 -7.80 5.12
N ILE A 3 -3.00 -7.22 4.09
CA ILE A 3 -2.96 -7.84 2.75
C ILE A 3 -2.19 -9.18 2.81
N ARG A 4 -1.10 -9.23 3.55
CA ARG A 4 -0.31 -10.45 3.74
C ARG A 4 -1.11 -11.51 4.49
N SER A 5 -1.81 -11.11 5.56
CA SER A 5 -2.72 -12.01 6.29
C SER A 5 -3.86 -12.52 5.40
N ALA A 6 -4.38 -11.69 4.48
CA ALA A 6 -5.38 -12.13 3.52
C ALA A 6 -4.83 -13.21 2.56
N VAL A 7 -3.58 -13.05 2.10
CA VAL A 7 -2.91 -14.09 1.27
C VAL A 7 -2.68 -15.37 2.10
N ALA A 8 -2.22 -15.26 3.34
CA ALA A 8 -2.06 -16.43 4.22
C ALA A 8 -3.38 -17.18 4.42
N VAL A 9 -4.48 -16.46 4.66
CA VAL A 9 -5.81 -17.07 4.76
C VAL A 9 -6.25 -17.71 3.44
N ALA A 10 -6.00 -17.06 2.31
CA ALA A 10 -6.36 -17.62 1.00
C ALA A 10 -5.69 -18.98 0.75
N VAL A 11 -4.40 -19.10 1.10
CA VAL A 11 -3.57 -20.28 0.79
C VAL A 11 -3.67 -21.36 1.89
N PHE A 12 -3.62 -20.94 3.16
CA PHE A 12 -3.48 -21.85 4.29
C PHE A 12 -4.71 -21.87 5.21
N GLY A 13 -5.67 -20.98 5.00
CA GLY A 13 -6.82 -20.82 5.90
C GLY A 13 -6.47 -20.17 7.25
N ASP A 14 -5.25 -19.67 7.44
CA ASP A 14 -4.77 -19.13 8.70
C ASP A 14 -4.06 -17.79 8.51
N THR A 15 -4.33 -16.80 9.38
CA THR A 15 -3.70 -15.47 9.36
C THR A 15 -2.24 -15.50 9.76
N ASP A 16 -1.84 -16.49 10.55
CA ASP A 16 -0.51 -16.59 11.18
C ASP A 16 0.44 -17.55 10.42
N ALA A 17 -0.09 -18.24 9.40
CA ALA A 17 0.70 -19.11 8.53
C ALA A 17 1.56 -18.31 7.53
N ILE A 18 2.30 -17.32 8.03
CA ILE A 18 3.17 -16.44 7.25
C ILE A 18 4.39 -16.00 8.07
N GLN A 19 5.55 -16.07 7.49
CA GLN A 19 6.76 -15.50 8.05
C GLN A 19 6.91 -14.04 7.60
N PHE A 20 7.33 -13.18 8.51
CA PHE A 20 7.60 -11.76 8.25
C PHE A 20 9.08 -11.48 8.34
N ASP A 21 9.67 -11.11 7.21
CA ASP A 21 11.04 -10.63 7.16
C ASP A 21 11.06 -9.10 7.08
N ILE A 22 11.89 -8.50 7.94
CA ILE A 22 12.13 -7.06 7.90
C ILE A 22 13.19 -6.80 6.86
N ILE A 23 12.80 -6.14 5.79
CA ILE A 23 13.65 -5.81 4.65
C ILE A 23 13.92 -4.31 4.59
N ASP A 24 15.05 -3.94 4.04
CA ASP A 24 15.43 -2.54 3.79
C ASP A 24 15.11 -2.08 2.35
N GLY A 25 15.41 -0.82 2.06
CA GLY A 25 15.18 -0.22 0.74
C GLY A 25 16.10 -0.74 -0.36
N VAL A 26 17.26 -1.31 -0.01
CA VAL A 26 18.28 -1.79 -0.93
C VAL A 26 18.05 -3.24 -1.31
N THR A 27 17.91 -4.13 -0.31
CA THR A 27 17.88 -5.59 -0.52
C THR A 27 16.51 -6.11 -0.94
N ARG A 28 15.41 -5.41 -0.64
CA ARG A 28 14.03 -5.88 -0.87
C ARG A 28 13.75 -6.46 -2.26
N PHE A 29 14.41 -5.92 -3.29
CA PHE A 29 14.24 -6.42 -4.66
C PHE A 29 15.11 -7.65 -4.94
N THR A 30 16.31 -7.68 -4.37
CA THR A 30 17.20 -8.85 -4.44
C THR A 30 16.57 -10.03 -3.72
N ASP A 31 16.06 -9.80 -2.50
CA ASP A 31 15.39 -10.80 -1.67
C ASP A 31 14.15 -11.41 -2.38
N LEU A 32 13.45 -10.57 -3.18
CA LEU A 32 12.35 -11.07 -4.01
C LEU A 32 12.85 -11.89 -5.21
N ILE A 33 13.96 -11.49 -5.86
CA ILE A 33 14.52 -12.17 -7.04
C ILE A 33 15.09 -13.54 -6.67
N ASP A 34 15.86 -13.61 -5.59
CA ASP A 34 16.53 -14.84 -5.16
C ASP A 34 15.61 -15.82 -4.43
N GLY A 35 14.39 -15.40 -4.11
CA GLY A 35 13.39 -16.23 -3.47
C GLY A 35 13.45 -16.27 -1.95
N SER A 36 14.25 -15.41 -1.33
CA SER A 36 14.26 -15.24 0.13
C SER A 36 12.89 -14.78 0.66
N ILE A 37 12.14 -14.05 -0.18
CA ILE A 37 10.73 -13.69 0.08
C ILE A 37 9.86 -14.05 -1.13
N ASP A 38 8.60 -14.44 -0.90
CA ASP A 38 7.63 -14.77 -1.95
C ASP A 38 6.78 -13.58 -2.37
N ILE A 39 6.60 -12.61 -1.47
CA ILE A 39 5.81 -11.40 -1.68
C ILE A 39 6.46 -10.20 -1.02
N LEU A 40 6.73 -9.16 -1.79
CA LEU A 40 7.16 -7.87 -1.27
C LEU A 40 5.91 -7.02 -1.02
N SER A 41 5.52 -6.91 0.26
CA SER A 41 4.38 -6.12 0.70
C SER A 41 4.84 -4.97 1.61
N ALA A 42 5.75 -4.17 1.10
CA ALA A 42 6.20 -2.90 1.67
C ALA A 42 5.69 -1.74 0.80
N ALA A 43 5.92 -0.50 1.22
CA ALA A 43 5.61 0.69 0.41
C ALA A 43 6.48 0.68 -0.87
N THR A 44 6.00 0.02 -1.91
CA THR A 44 6.72 -0.18 -3.17
C THR A 44 5.92 0.40 -4.32
N THR A 45 6.39 1.51 -4.86
CA THR A 45 5.76 2.22 -5.97
C THR A 45 5.83 1.43 -7.24
N TYR A 46 4.70 1.24 -7.91
CA TYR A 46 4.64 0.72 -9.26
C TYR A 46 5.20 1.77 -10.23
N THR A 47 6.32 1.46 -10.87
CA THR A 47 6.93 2.31 -11.89
C THR A 47 7.27 1.51 -13.14
N PHE A 48 7.32 2.19 -14.28
CA PHE A 48 7.72 1.58 -15.56
C PHE A 48 9.06 0.81 -15.43
N THR A 49 10.07 1.45 -14.84
CA THR A 49 11.40 0.85 -14.66
C THR A 49 11.34 -0.43 -13.85
N ARG A 50 10.60 -0.43 -12.74
CA ARG A 50 10.49 -1.61 -11.87
C ARG A 50 9.74 -2.75 -12.53
N ASN A 51 8.67 -2.43 -13.25
CA ASN A 51 7.87 -3.45 -13.92
C ASN A 51 8.57 -3.99 -15.18
N VAL A 52 8.92 -3.09 -16.11
CA VAL A 52 9.37 -3.49 -17.47
C VAL A 52 10.84 -3.85 -17.49
N GLN A 53 11.71 -3.01 -16.92
CA GLN A 53 13.15 -3.22 -16.99
C GLN A 53 13.65 -4.23 -15.96
N LYS A 54 13.12 -4.17 -14.71
CA LYS A 54 13.51 -5.07 -13.63
C LYS A 54 12.65 -6.33 -13.56
N LYS A 55 11.59 -6.41 -14.36
CA LYS A 55 10.69 -7.57 -14.48
C LYS A 55 10.08 -8.01 -13.15
N PHE A 56 9.52 -7.05 -12.42
CA PHE A 56 8.69 -7.34 -11.25
C PHE A 56 7.22 -7.31 -11.62
N GLU A 57 6.45 -8.29 -11.14
CA GLU A 57 5.00 -8.31 -11.30
C GLU A 57 4.35 -7.49 -10.19
N PHE A 58 3.82 -6.32 -10.56
CA PHE A 58 3.03 -5.47 -9.68
C PHE A 58 1.58 -5.90 -9.70
N LEU A 59 1.01 -6.11 -8.54
CA LEU A 59 -0.37 -6.53 -8.36
C LEU A 59 -1.26 -5.31 -8.05
N PRO A 60 -2.59 -5.48 -7.87
CA PRO A 60 -3.48 -4.32 -7.73
C PRO A 60 -3.00 -3.34 -6.66
N THR A 61 -3.03 -2.07 -6.99
CA THR A 61 -2.64 -1.00 -6.08
C THR A 61 -3.51 -1.01 -4.83
N THR A 62 -2.89 -1.26 -3.68
CA THR A 62 -3.58 -1.30 -2.38
C THR A 62 -3.61 0.05 -1.69
N TYR A 63 -2.72 0.98 -2.05
CA TYR A 63 -2.72 2.33 -1.51
C TYR A 63 -2.22 3.33 -2.56
N TYR A 64 -3.04 4.31 -2.90
CA TYR A 64 -2.65 5.46 -3.70
C TYR A 64 -2.12 6.52 -2.77
N ASP A 65 -0.82 6.74 -2.80
CA ASP A 65 -0.09 7.74 -2.02
C ASP A 65 0.51 8.80 -2.96
N GLY A 66 1.24 9.69 -2.39
CA GLY A 66 2.08 10.66 -3.06
C GLY A 66 3.18 11.11 -2.12
N GLN A 67 4.32 11.47 -2.66
CA GLN A 67 5.40 12.03 -1.87
C GLN A 67 5.09 13.47 -1.47
N GLY A 68 5.52 13.86 -0.28
CA GLY A 68 5.42 15.22 0.24
C GLY A 68 6.60 15.55 1.13
N PHE A 69 6.44 16.63 1.89
CA PHE A 69 7.47 17.13 2.79
C PHE A 69 6.91 17.41 4.19
N ILE A 70 7.75 17.24 5.19
CA ILE A 70 7.49 17.68 6.55
C ILE A 70 8.59 18.66 6.99
N THR A 71 8.19 19.70 7.72
CA THR A 71 9.10 20.72 8.25
C THR A 71 8.63 21.22 9.62
N LYS A 72 9.49 22.00 10.31
CA LYS A 72 9.16 22.62 11.59
C LYS A 72 8.25 23.84 11.38
N ARG A 73 7.20 23.98 12.19
CA ARG A 73 6.31 25.16 12.15
C ARG A 73 7.05 26.47 12.45
N THR A 74 8.15 26.39 13.20
CA THR A 74 8.98 27.55 13.54
C THR A 74 9.63 28.23 12.32
N LEU A 75 9.69 27.55 11.17
CA LEU A 75 10.17 28.15 9.92
C LEU A 75 9.13 29.07 9.26
N GLY A 76 7.87 29.08 9.73
CA GLY A 76 6.84 29.99 9.24
C GLY A 76 6.39 29.75 7.79
N VAL A 77 6.74 28.62 7.20
CA VAL A 77 6.41 28.30 5.80
C VAL A 77 5.12 27.47 5.71
N SER A 78 4.35 27.71 4.67
CA SER A 78 3.10 27.02 4.36
C SER A 78 3.16 26.19 3.05
N SER A 79 4.27 26.28 2.33
CA SER A 79 4.48 25.62 1.02
C SER A 79 5.96 25.24 0.87
N ALA A 80 6.21 24.08 0.27
CA ALA A 80 7.56 23.66 -0.09
C ALA A 80 8.22 24.62 -1.11
N LYS A 81 7.43 25.39 -1.84
CA LYS A 81 7.91 26.40 -2.79
C LYS A 81 8.60 27.61 -2.10
N GLN A 82 8.41 27.77 -0.81
CA GLN A 82 9.05 28.81 -0.01
C GLN A 82 10.43 28.41 0.54
N MET A 83 10.86 27.16 0.29
CA MET A 83 12.04 26.56 0.92
C MET A 83 13.31 26.69 0.07
N HIS A 84 13.58 27.91 -0.43
CA HIS A 84 14.84 28.19 -1.13
C HIS A 84 16.06 28.06 -0.21
N GLY A 85 17.09 27.35 -0.68
CA GLY A 85 18.33 27.11 0.07
C GLY A 85 18.23 26.08 1.19
N ALA A 86 17.04 25.48 1.41
CA ALA A 86 16.83 24.52 2.47
C ALA A 86 17.61 23.21 2.26
N LYS A 87 18.05 22.63 3.37
CA LYS A 87 18.58 21.26 3.42
C LYS A 87 17.42 20.27 3.45
N ILE A 88 17.37 19.35 2.49
CA ILE A 88 16.30 18.37 2.35
C ILE A 88 16.84 16.96 2.52
N CYS A 89 16.39 16.25 3.56
CA CYS A 89 16.72 14.87 3.81
C CYS A 89 15.80 13.92 3.01
N PHE A 90 16.37 12.85 2.46
CA PHE A 90 15.63 11.78 1.78
C PHE A 90 16.47 10.50 1.70
N LYS A 91 15.82 9.37 1.37
CA LYS A 91 16.49 8.12 1.01
C LYS A 91 16.80 8.07 -0.47
N GLY A 92 18.04 7.75 -0.82
CA GLY A 92 18.50 7.68 -2.22
C GLY A 92 18.07 6.42 -2.97
N SER A 93 17.76 5.33 -2.27
CA SER A 93 17.45 4.02 -2.88
C SER A 93 16.09 3.91 -3.56
N GLY A 94 15.17 4.87 -3.32
CA GLY A 94 13.81 4.86 -3.83
C GLY A 94 13.54 5.84 -4.97
N THR A 95 12.26 6.18 -5.14
CA THR A 95 11.80 7.23 -6.07
C THR A 95 11.99 8.65 -5.49
N ALA A 96 12.19 8.76 -4.17
CA ALA A 96 12.13 10.01 -3.45
C ALA A 96 13.14 11.05 -3.93
N ALA A 97 14.38 10.65 -4.16
CA ALA A 97 15.44 11.57 -4.62
C ALA A 97 15.06 12.23 -5.95
N LYS A 98 14.60 11.41 -6.91
CA LYS A 98 14.21 11.90 -8.23
C LYS A 98 12.99 12.80 -8.17
N ASN A 99 11.95 12.41 -7.44
CA ASN A 99 10.74 13.22 -7.28
C ASN A 99 11.03 14.60 -6.67
N ILE A 100 11.94 14.65 -5.68
CA ILE A 100 12.37 15.92 -5.08
C ILE A 100 13.11 16.77 -6.11
N ALA A 101 14.08 16.20 -6.84
CA ALA A 101 14.84 16.90 -7.84
C ALA A 101 13.93 17.48 -8.94
N ASP A 102 13.04 16.66 -9.50
CA ASP A 102 12.10 17.07 -10.54
C ASP A 102 11.16 18.20 -10.06
N PHE A 103 10.67 18.13 -8.79
CA PHE A 103 9.82 19.18 -8.22
C PHE A 103 10.59 20.49 -8.01
N MET A 104 11.80 20.41 -7.48
CA MET A 104 12.61 21.61 -7.20
C MET A 104 13.06 22.28 -8.49
N GLU A 105 13.44 21.50 -9.51
CA GLU A 105 13.78 21.99 -10.83
C GLU A 105 12.59 22.69 -11.51
N LEU A 106 11.42 22.03 -11.53
CA LEU A 106 10.19 22.57 -12.12
C LEU A 106 9.78 23.93 -11.53
N HIS A 107 10.08 24.16 -10.27
CA HIS A 107 9.73 25.39 -9.56
C HIS A 107 10.92 26.34 -9.35
N GLU A 108 12.07 26.04 -9.98
CA GLU A 108 13.30 26.85 -9.89
C GLU A 108 13.78 27.07 -8.46
N ILE A 109 13.58 26.06 -7.59
CA ILE A 109 13.95 26.14 -6.16
C ILE A 109 15.34 25.55 -5.95
N LYS A 110 16.29 26.36 -5.52
CA LYS A 110 17.60 25.88 -5.08
C LYS A 110 17.47 25.23 -3.72
N TYR A 111 18.08 24.05 -3.53
CA TYR A 111 18.09 23.30 -2.27
C TYR A 111 19.42 22.57 -2.08
N ILE A 112 19.66 22.09 -0.87
CA ILE A 112 20.85 21.29 -0.53
C ILE A 112 20.36 19.85 -0.26
N PRO A 113 20.68 18.89 -1.15
CA PRO A 113 20.28 17.51 -0.98
C PRO A 113 21.09 16.82 0.13
N ILE A 114 20.41 16.20 1.09
CA ILE A 114 21.01 15.37 2.15
C ILE A 114 20.53 13.93 1.96
N ASN A 115 21.37 13.13 1.32
CA ASN A 115 21.09 11.70 1.16
C ASN A 115 21.38 10.97 2.47
N VAL A 116 20.33 10.44 3.10
CA VAL A 116 20.42 9.73 4.37
C VAL A 116 20.82 8.27 4.10
N PRO A 117 21.87 7.75 4.76
CA PRO A 117 22.28 6.36 4.65
C PRO A 117 21.15 5.37 4.97
N GLU A 118 21.15 4.20 4.33
CA GLU A 118 20.04 3.22 4.46
C GLU A 118 19.86 2.67 5.88
N ASN A 119 20.94 2.55 6.63
CA ASN A 119 20.94 2.12 8.03
C ASN A 119 20.43 3.20 9.02
N GLU A 120 20.16 4.42 8.54
CA GLU A 120 19.65 5.51 9.36
C GLU A 120 18.26 5.96 8.90
N LYS A 121 17.38 6.37 9.81
CA LYS A 121 16.04 6.87 9.49
C LYS A 121 16.08 8.36 9.20
N SER A 122 15.55 8.80 8.05
CA SER A 122 15.52 10.22 7.64
C SER A 122 14.86 11.14 8.68
N GLN A 123 13.85 10.65 9.39
CA GLN A 123 13.22 11.39 10.48
C GLN A 123 14.17 11.70 11.65
N ASN A 124 15.14 10.82 11.94
CA ASN A 124 16.11 11.05 13.02
C ASN A 124 17.09 12.16 12.63
N VAL A 125 17.58 12.14 11.39
CA VAL A 125 18.46 13.20 10.84
C VAL A 125 17.74 14.55 10.86
N TYR A 126 16.49 14.57 10.45
CA TYR A 126 15.64 15.77 10.50
C TYR A 126 15.42 16.27 11.95
N LEU A 127 15.12 15.38 12.89
CA LEU A 127 14.88 15.76 14.30
C LEU A 127 16.14 16.32 14.97
N ARG A 128 17.34 15.85 14.60
CA ARG A 128 18.62 16.42 15.05
C ARG A 128 18.91 17.80 14.43
N GLY A 129 18.11 18.25 13.46
CA GLY A 129 18.27 19.55 12.81
C GLY A 129 19.36 19.58 11.73
N GLU A 130 19.78 18.43 11.22
CA GLU A 130 20.75 18.33 10.13
C GLU A 130 20.12 18.69 8.79
N CYS A 131 18.80 18.66 8.68
CA CYS A 131 18.02 19.16 7.55
C CYS A 131 16.79 19.97 8.02
N ASP A 132 16.35 20.89 7.17
CA ASP A 132 15.24 21.79 7.42
C ASP A 132 13.90 21.11 7.16
N MET A 133 13.89 20.18 6.22
CA MET A 133 12.74 19.32 5.94
C MET A 133 13.19 17.94 5.43
N TYR A 134 12.29 16.96 5.48
CA TYR A 134 12.52 15.70 4.80
C TYR A 134 11.33 15.29 3.96
N GLY A 135 11.63 14.56 2.87
CA GLY A 135 10.66 14.09 1.88
C GLY A 135 10.54 12.58 1.85
N THR A 136 9.31 12.10 1.91
CA THR A 136 8.91 10.70 1.69
C THR A 136 7.41 10.64 1.40
N ASP A 137 6.84 9.44 1.25
CA ASP A 137 5.40 9.23 1.08
C ASP A 137 4.60 9.89 2.22
N ARG A 138 3.47 10.53 1.90
CA ARG A 138 2.66 11.27 2.87
C ARG A 138 2.13 10.39 4.00
N SER A 139 1.79 9.14 3.71
CA SER A 139 1.45 8.16 4.75
C SER A 139 2.62 7.88 5.69
N GLY A 140 3.84 7.82 5.17
CA GLY A 140 5.07 7.72 5.94
C GLY A 140 5.32 8.95 6.80
N LEU A 141 5.16 10.16 6.23
CA LEU A 141 5.27 11.42 6.99
C LEU A 141 4.27 11.48 8.14
N ALA A 142 3.02 11.11 7.90
CA ALA A 142 1.98 11.08 8.93
C ALA A 142 2.32 10.09 10.05
N SER A 143 2.74 8.88 9.68
CA SER A 143 3.16 7.85 10.64
C SER A 143 4.36 8.29 11.47
N ASN A 144 5.39 8.84 10.84
CA ASN A 144 6.60 9.29 11.52
C ASN A 144 6.32 10.43 12.48
N ARG A 145 5.48 11.40 12.05
CA ARG A 145 5.11 12.55 12.88
C ARG A 145 4.43 12.15 14.20
N LEU A 146 3.59 11.12 14.18
CA LEU A 146 2.96 10.60 15.40
C LEU A 146 3.97 10.06 16.42
N GLY A 147 5.14 9.62 15.98
CA GLY A 147 6.22 9.15 16.84
C GLY A 147 7.16 10.26 17.33
N PHE A 148 6.92 11.52 16.98
CA PHE A 148 7.74 12.64 17.47
C PHE A 148 7.32 13.05 18.88
N ASN A 149 8.25 13.56 19.69
CA ASN A 149 7.96 14.02 21.04
C ASN A 149 6.95 15.17 21.07
N ASN A 150 6.98 16.06 20.04
CA ASN A 150 6.09 17.21 19.90
C ASN A 150 5.53 17.27 18.47
N PRO A 151 4.61 16.39 18.09
CA PRO A 151 4.13 16.24 16.70
C PRO A 151 3.45 17.52 16.17
N GLU A 152 2.88 18.35 17.06
CA GLU A 152 2.22 19.62 16.72
C GLU A 152 3.21 20.70 16.25
N LEU A 153 4.50 20.58 16.58
CA LEU A 153 5.55 21.52 16.13
C LEU A 153 6.00 21.24 14.68
N HIS A 154 5.47 20.18 14.07
CA HIS A 154 5.82 19.77 12.73
C HIS A 154 4.60 19.83 11.81
N ILE A 155 4.79 20.32 10.59
CA ILE A 155 3.74 20.42 9.56
C ILE A 155 4.12 19.60 8.32
N ILE A 156 3.18 18.80 7.84
CA ILE A 156 3.25 18.20 6.51
C ILE A 156 2.75 19.26 5.54
N LEU A 157 3.60 19.66 4.61
CA LEU A 157 3.27 20.67 3.60
C LEU A 157 2.22 20.15 2.61
N PRO A 158 1.43 21.04 1.99
CA PRO A 158 0.29 20.62 1.19
C PRO A 158 0.67 19.93 -0.13
N GLU A 159 1.86 20.18 -0.65
CA GLU A 159 2.29 19.67 -1.95
C GLU A 159 2.33 18.14 -1.97
N ILE A 160 1.83 17.58 -3.07
CA ILE A 160 1.99 16.19 -3.48
C ILE A 160 2.83 16.20 -4.74
N ILE A 161 4.08 15.76 -4.63
CA ILE A 161 5.09 15.93 -5.67
C ILE A 161 5.27 14.71 -6.58
N SER A 162 4.53 13.63 -6.32
CA SER A 162 4.59 12.42 -7.13
C SER A 162 3.28 11.62 -7.09
N LYS A 163 3.17 10.65 -7.98
CA LYS A 163 2.19 9.57 -7.91
C LYS A 163 2.86 8.33 -7.36
N GLU A 164 2.36 7.83 -6.23
CA GLU A 164 2.90 6.64 -5.57
C GLU A 164 1.80 5.57 -5.46
N PRO A 165 1.51 4.82 -6.56
CA PRO A 165 0.62 3.67 -6.50
C PRO A 165 1.37 2.52 -5.84
N LEU A 166 1.02 2.22 -4.58
CA LEU A 166 1.68 1.21 -3.76
C LEU A 166 0.87 -0.09 -3.79
N GLY A 167 1.54 -1.21 -4.01
CA GLY A 167 0.89 -2.52 -4.04
C GLY A 167 1.86 -3.67 -3.74
N PRO A 168 1.33 -4.89 -3.58
CA PRO A 168 2.15 -6.08 -3.48
C PRO A 168 2.92 -6.31 -4.78
N VAL A 169 4.12 -6.86 -4.65
CA VAL A 169 4.98 -7.23 -5.78
C VAL A 169 5.42 -8.68 -5.61
N VAL A 170 5.41 -9.43 -6.70
CA VAL A 170 5.90 -10.81 -6.74
C VAL A 170 6.94 -10.97 -7.85
N ARG A 171 7.63 -12.11 -7.86
CA ARG A 171 8.56 -12.46 -8.96
C ARG A 171 7.81 -12.56 -10.27
N TYR A 172 8.44 -12.13 -11.32
CA TYR A 172 7.91 -12.33 -12.67
C TYR A 172 8.04 -13.81 -13.09
N GLY A 173 7.00 -14.34 -13.77
CA GLY A 173 7.04 -15.68 -14.35
C GLY A 173 6.29 -16.76 -13.55
N ASP A 174 5.86 -16.48 -12.33
CA ASP A 174 4.92 -17.33 -11.59
C ASP A 174 3.50 -16.78 -11.70
N GLN A 175 2.84 -17.10 -12.81
CA GLN A 175 1.49 -16.59 -13.10
C GLN A 175 0.47 -17.07 -12.06
N LYS A 176 0.59 -18.32 -11.61
CA LYS A 176 -0.36 -18.88 -10.64
C LYS A 176 -0.27 -18.15 -9.30
N TRP A 177 0.94 -17.88 -8.81
CA TRP A 177 1.15 -17.10 -7.60
C TRP A 177 0.66 -15.66 -7.76
N SER A 178 0.98 -15.04 -8.88
CA SER A 178 0.50 -13.70 -9.24
C SER A 178 -1.02 -13.62 -9.19
N ASP A 179 -1.72 -14.60 -9.75
CA ASP A 179 -3.17 -14.63 -9.77
C ASP A 179 -3.77 -14.86 -8.37
N ILE A 180 -3.19 -15.73 -7.55
CA ILE A 180 -3.62 -15.92 -6.15
C ILE A 180 -3.55 -14.59 -5.39
N VAL A 181 -2.40 -13.91 -5.42
CA VAL A 181 -2.24 -12.64 -4.70
C VAL A 181 -3.11 -11.54 -5.27
N ARG A 182 -3.23 -11.46 -6.61
CA ARG A 182 -4.08 -10.50 -7.32
C ARG A 182 -5.54 -10.62 -6.92
N TRP A 183 -6.10 -11.82 -7.01
CA TRP A 183 -7.50 -12.07 -6.69
C TRP A 183 -7.76 -11.95 -5.19
N THR A 184 -6.79 -12.26 -4.32
CA THR A 184 -6.88 -11.96 -2.90
C THR A 184 -7.08 -10.47 -2.64
N VAL A 185 -6.36 -9.60 -3.36
CA VAL A 185 -6.56 -8.15 -3.24
C VAL A 185 -7.93 -7.72 -3.79
N TYR A 186 -8.33 -8.24 -4.96
CA TYR A 186 -9.61 -7.88 -5.56
C TYR A 186 -10.81 -8.31 -4.70
N VAL A 187 -10.74 -9.48 -4.06
CA VAL A 187 -11.81 -9.94 -3.15
C VAL A 187 -12.08 -8.95 -2.02
N LEU A 188 -11.04 -8.28 -1.51
CA LEU A 188 -11.22 -7.24 -0.49
C LEU A 188 -12.01 -6.03 -1.00
N PHE A 189 -11.80 -5.65 -2.28
CA PHE A 189 -12.54 -4.56 -2.92
C PHE A 189 -13.97 -4.97 -3.27
N ILE A 190 -14.15 -6.18 -3.82
CA ILE A 190 -15.45 -6.74 -4.18
C ILE A 190 -16.35 -6.87 -2.95
N ALA A 191 -15.81 -7.34 -1.81
CA ALA A 191 -16.57 -7.43 -0.58
C ALA A 191 -17.05 -6.05 -0.09
N GLU A 192 -16.19 -5.03 -0.16
CA GLU A 192 -16.60 -3.66 0.17
C GLU A 192 -17.69 -3.15 -0.78
N GLU A 193 -17.57 -3.41 -2.08
CA GLU A 193 -18.56 -3.04 -3.11
C GLU A 193 -19.93 -3.66 -2.85
N MET A 194 -19.95 -4.92 -2.38
CA MET A 194 -21.15 -5.67 -2.03
C MET A 194 -21.69 -5.33 -0.64
N GLY A 195 -21.01 -4.46 0.13
CA GLY A 195 -21.35 -4.20 1.54
C GLY A 195 -21.12 -5.37 2.49
N ILE A 196 -20.31 -6.35 2.05
CA ILE A 196 -19.94 -7.53 2.84
C ILE A 196 -18.70 -7.22 3.68
N ASN A 197 -18.76 -7.51 4.98
CA ASN A 197 -17.67 -7.28 5.93
C ASN A 197 -17.53 -8.45 6.92
N SER A 198 -16.51 -8.41 7.78
CA SER A 198 -16.22 -9.50 8.71
C SER A 198 -17.35 -9.81 9.71
N LYS A 199 -18.24 -8.84 9.96
CA LYS A 199 -19.34 -8.97 10.94
C LYS A 199 -20.64 -9.50 10.33
N ASN A 200 -20.89 -9.18 9.06
CA ASN A 200 -22.16 -9.54 8.40
C ASN A 200 -22.04 -10.67 7.38
N ILE A 201 -20.84 -11.13 7.00
CA ILE A 201 -20.65 -12.12 5.94
C ILE A 201 -21.47 -13.40 6.12
N ASP A 202 -21.68 -13.85 7.36
CA ASP A 202 -22.46 -15.06 7.63
C ASP A 202 -23.94 -14.93 7.20
N THR A 203 -24.47 -13.72 7.13
CA THR A 203 -25.85 -13.47 6.69
C THR A 203 -26.06 -13.61 5.19
N PHE A 204 -24.96 -13.76 4.42
CA PHE A 204 -24.97 -13.91 2.97
C PHE A 204 -24.81 -15.38 2.50
N ILE A 205 -24.72 -16.35 3.42
CA ILE A 205 -24.51 -17.76 3.08
C ILE A 205 -25.61 -18.28 2.15
N ASP A 206 -26.87 -17.94 2.43
CA ASP A 206 -28.04 -18.35 1.63
C ASP A 206 -28.57 -17.25 0.71
N ASP A 207 -27.75 -16.25 0.39
CA ASP A 207 -28.14 -15.16 -0.49
C ASP A 207 -28.48 -15.68 -1.90
N ILE A 208 -29.50 -15.08 -2.52
CA ILE A 208 -30.00 -15.50 -3.84
C ILE A 208 -29.29 -14.76 -5.00
N ASP A 209 -28.52 -13.69 -4.72
CA ASP A 209 -27.77 -12.97 -5.78
C ASP A 209 -26.65 -13.86 -6.30
N PRO A 210 -26.61 -14.17 -7.61
CA PRO A 210 -25.58 -15.01 -8.21
C PRO A 210 -24.16 -14.46 -8.03
N ASN A 211 -23.97 -13.14 -7.89
CA ASN A 211 -22.67 -12.54 -7.63
C ASN A 211 -22.19 -12.85 -6.21
N VAL A 212 -23.11 -12.73 -5.24
CA VAL A 212 -22.85 -13.08 -3.84
C VAL A 212 -22.57 -14.59 -3.72
N GLN A 213 -23.35 -15.44 -4.37
CA GLN A 213 -23.13 -16.89 -4.36
C GLN A 213 -21.75 -17.27 -4.91
N ARG A 214 -21.33 -16.66 -6.03
CA ARG A 214 -19.96 -16.86 -6.57
C ARG A 214 -18.88 -16.39 -5.60
N PHE A 215 -19.14 -15.26 -4.93
CA PHE A 215 -18.22 -14.73 -3.93
C PHE A 215 -18.14 -15.65 -2.71
N MET A 216 -19.25 -16.18 -2.21
CA MET A 216 -19.28 -17.09 -1.06
C MET A 216 -18.70 -18.47 -1.36
N GLY A 217 -18.82 -18.95 -2.61
CA GLY A 217 -18.16 -20.17 -3.09
C GLY A 217 -18.76 -21.49 -2.61
N GLU A 218 -19.90 -21.49 -1.93
CA GLU A 218 -20.47 -22.70 -1.30
C GLU A 218 -21.28 -23.60 -2.23
N LYS A 219 -21.81 -23.06 -3.32
CA LYS A 219 -22.66 -23.83 -4.24
C LYS A 219 -21.88 -24.29 -5.47
N ASN A 220 -21.63 -25.59 -5.55
CA ASN A 220 -21.04 -26.23 -6.73
C ASN A 220 -22.15 -26.63 -7.72
N GLY A 221 -22.10 -26.11 -8.94
CA GLY A 221 -22.99 -26.46 -10.03
C GLY A 221 -22.49 -25.88 -11.35
N ALA A 222 -23.13 -26.20 -12.46
CA ALA A 222 -22.77 -25.67 -13.78
C ALA A 222 -22.83 -24.13 -13.80
N ASP A 223 -23.79 -23.57 -13.03
CA ASP A 223 -24.03 -22.12 -12.94
C ASP A 223 -23.22 -21.45 -11.81
N HIS A 224 -22.55 -22.22 -10.95
CA HIS A 224 -21.75 -21.74 -9.81
C HIS A 224 -20.39 -22.44 -9.80
N PRO A 225 -19.46 -22.05 -10.71
CA PRO A 225 -18.15 -22.67 -10.77
C PRO A 225 -17.36 -22.44 -9.49
N ASN A 226 -16.68 -23.49 -9.02
CA ASN A 226 -15.71 -23.36 -7.93
C ASN A 226 -14.50 -22.53 -8.41
N LEU A 227 -14.58 -21.22 -8.25
CA LEU A 227 -13.52 -20.28 -8.69
C LEU A 227 -12.23 -20.49 -7.87
N GLY A 228 -12.33 -20.88 -6.61
CA GLY A 228 -11.17 -21.20 -5.78
C GLY A 228 -10.34 -22.33 -6.37
N ALA A 229 -10.99 -23.40 -6.86
CA ALA A 229 -10.28 -24.53 -7.46
C ALA A 229 -9.44 -24.14 -8.70
N LYS A 230 -9.87 -23.11 -9.45
CA LYS A 230 -9.09 -22.59 -10.60
C LYS A 230 -7.78 -21.95 -10.16
N LEU A 231 -7.75 -21.40 -8.94
CA LEU A 231 -6.54 -20.87 -8.30
C LEU A 231 -5.78 -21.94 -7.49
N GLY A 232 -6.35 -23.13 -7.29
CA GLY A 232 -5.81 -24.15 -6.38
C GLY A 232 -6.11 -23.85 -4.90
N LEU A 233 -7.15 -23.06 -4.64
CA LEU A 233 -7.62 -22.67 -3.32
C LEU A 233 -8.91 -23.42 -2.96
N THR A 234 -9.36 -23.32 -1.71
CA THR A 234 -10.66 -23.86 -1.28
C THR A 234 -11.81 -23.14 -1.98
N ALA A 235 -12.98 -23.79 -2.07
CA ALA A 235 -14.17 -23.17 -2.67
C ALA A 235 -14.57 -21.87 -1.94
N THR A 236 -14.41 -21.83 -0.64
CA THR A 236 -14.81 -20.74 0.24
C THR A 236 -13.67 -19.78 0.62
N TRP A 237 -12.61 -19.72 -0.22
CA TRP A 237 -11.41 -18.90 0.06
C TRP A 237 -11.74 -17.42 0.30
N SER A 238 -12.64 -16.84 -0.51
CA SER A 238 -13.09 -15.44 -0.40
C SER A 238 -13.86 -15.17 0.90
N TYR A 239 -14.80 -16.08 1.24
CA TYR A 239 -15.46 -16.04 2.54
C TYR A 239 -14.45 -16.09 3.69
N ALA A 240 -13.51 -17.02 3.66
CA ALA A 240 -12.51 -17.18 4.71
C ALA A 240 -11.66 -15.91 4.90
N ILE A 241 -11.25 -15.25 3.81
CA ILE A 241 -10.52 -13.99 3.83
C ILE A 241 -11.34 -12.92 4.57
N ILE A 242 -12.58 -12.67 4.15
CA ILE A 242 -13.38 -11.58 4.72
C ILE A 242 -13.75 -11.90 6.16
N LYS A 243 -14.10 -13.14 6.48
CA LYS A 243 -14.41 -13.54 7.86
C LYS A 243 -13.25 -13.29 8.81
N LYS A 244 -12.02 -13.58 8.41
CA LYS A 244 -10.82 -13.50 9.28
C LYS A 244 -10.12 -12.16 9.23
N VAL A 245 -10.13 -11.51 8.08
CA VAL A 245 -9.33 -10.28 7.85
C VAL A 245 -10.21 -9.05 7.68
N GLY A 246 -11.43 -9.21 7.17
CA GLY A 246 -12.34 -8.12 6.80
C GLY A 246 -12.14 -7.65 5.36
N ASN A 247 -13.01 -6.75 4.89
CA ASN A 247 -12.92 -6.12 3.58
C ASN A 247 -11.90 -4.97 3.56
N TYR A 248 -11.72 -4.34 2.39
CA TYR A 248 -10.73 -3.27 2.26
C TYR A 248 -11.06 -2.03 3.11
N GLU A 249 -12.33 -1.68 3.27
CA GLU A 249 -12.74 -0.56 4.14
C GLU A 249 -12.35 -0.82 5.60
N GLU A 250 -12.62 -2.01 6.12
CA GLU A 250 -12.25 -2.38 7.49
C GLU A 250 -10.71 -2.32 7.69
N ILE A 251 -9.96 -2.83 6.69
CA ILE A 251 -8.49 -2.77 6.69
C ILE A 251 -8.00 -1.33 6.69
N PHE A 252 -8.58 -0.48 5.83
CA PHE A 252 -8.19 0.92 5.71
C PHE A 252 -8.52 1.70 6.99
N ASN A 253 -9.72 1.51 7.52
CA ASN A 253 -10.18 2.19 8.73
C ASN A 253 -9.26 1.91 9.93
N ARG A 254 -8.95 0.64 10.23
CA ARG A 254 -8.13 0.29 11.40
C ARG A 254 -6.65 0.63 11.27
N ASN A 255 -6.11 0.72 10.04
CA ASN A 255 -4.68 0.96 9.85
C ASN A 255 -4.33 2.39 9.47
N ILE A 256 -5.22 3.09 8.78
CA ILE A 256 -4.96 4.41 8.22
C ILE A 256 -5.80 5.48 8.93
N ILE A 257 -7.13 5.36 8.92
CA ILE A 257 -7.98 6.40 9.51
C ILE A 257 -7.76 6.48 11.02
N GLN A 258 -7.91 5.37 11.72
CA GLN A 258 -7.80 5.35 13.19
C GLN A 258 -6.38 5.63 13.70
N LYS A 259 -5.36 5.20 12.98
CA LYS A 259 -3.97 5.36 13.41
C LYS A 259 -3.32 6.67 12.93
N LEU A 260 -3.61 7.10 11.71
CA LEU A 260 -2.92 8.21 11.05
C LEU A 260 -3.81 9.43 10.82
N GLY A 261 -5.13 9.32 11.00
CA GLY A 261 -6.10 10.38 10.73
C GLY A 261 -6.21 10.76 9.24
N LEU A 262 -5.68 9.94 8.33
CA LEU A 262 -5.70 10.23 6.90
C LEU A 262 -7.03 9.81 6.28
N LYS A 263 -7.58 10.67 5.42
CA LYS A 263 -8.80 10.38 4.64
C LYS A 263 -8.50 9.40 3.50
N ARG A 264 -9.51 8.68 3.05
CA ARG A 264 -9.36 7.71 1.95
C ARG A 264 -8.98 8.37 0.62
N GLY A 265 -9.60 9.48 0.24
CA GLY A 265 -9.33 10.16 -1.04
C GLY A 265 -9.40 9.19 -2.22
N LEU A 266 -8.34 9.10 -3.03
CA LEU A 266 -8.22 8.17 -4.15
C LEU A 266 -8.32 6.69 -3.75
N ASN A 267 -8.22 6.37 -2.47
CA ASN A 267 -8.37 5.02 -1.95
C ASN A 267 -9.83 4.60 -1.70
N GLN A 268 -10.80 5.43 -2.04
CA GLN A 268 -12.23 5.07 -2.10
C GLN A 268 -12.50 4.09 -3.24
N LEU A 269 -13.63 3.38 -3.16
CA LEU A 269 -14.19 2.68 -4.31
C LEU A 269 -14.49 3.66 -5.46
N TYR A 270 -14.48 3.17 -6.70
CA TYR A 270 -14.81 3.96 -7.88
C TYR A 270 -16.21 4.59 -7.78
N SER A 271 -17.17 3.87 -7.20
CA SER A 271 -18.52 4.35 -6.96
C SER A 271 -18.60 5.56 -6.00
N HIS A 272 -17.54 5.79 -5.22
CA HIS A 272 -17.40 6.93 -4.30
C HIS A 272 -16.30 7.92 -4.74
N GLY A 273 -15.98 7.92 -6.04
CA GLY A 273 -15.01 8.86 -6.63
C GLY A 273 -13.54 8.50 -6.40
N GLY A 274 -13.24 7.28 -5.97
CA GLY A 274 -11.87 6.77 -5.82
C GLY A 274 -11.39 5.95 -7.00
N LEU A 275 -10.29 5.23 -6.82
CA LEU A 275 -9.64 4.41 -7.84
C LEU A 275 -9.65 2.90 -7.50
N LYS A 276 -10.37 2.47 -6.45
CA LYS A 276 -10.52 1.05 -6.16
C LYS A 276 -11.61 0.46 -7.04
N TYR A 277 -11.18 -0.38 -7.96
CA TYR A 277 -12.03 -1.09 -8.91
C TYR A 277 -11.53 -2.52 -9.06
N ALA A 278 -12.41 -3.49 -8.98
CA ALA A 278 -12.08 -4.91 -9.17
C ALA A 278 -12.83 -5.49 -10.37
N PRO A 279 -12.20 -6.40 -11.14
CA PRO A 279 -12.92 -7.17 -12.14
C PRO A 279 -13.97 -8.07 -11.47
N PRO A 280 -15.10 -8.38 -12.16
CA PRO A 280 -16.13 -9.24 -11.60
C PRO A 280 -15.66 -10.70 -11.48
N LEU A 281 -16.16 -11.41 -10.47
CA LEU A 281 -16.02 -12.87 -10.32
C LEU A 281 -16.99 -13.58 -11.25
N LYS A 282 -16.56 -13.92 -12.46
CA LYS A 282 -17.37 -14.62 -13.47
C LYS A 282 -16.60 -15.76 -14.11
#